data_93c058f670869a6246ca3591b9430988
#
_entry.id   93c058f670869a6246ca3591b9430988
#
_cell.length_a   1.000
_cell.length_b   1.000
_cell.length_c   1.000
_cell.angle_alpha   90.00
_cell.angle_beta   90.00
_cell.angle_gamma   90.00
#
_symmetry.space_group_name_H-M   'P 1'
#
loop_
_entity.id
_entity.type
_entity.pdbx_description
1 polymer ?
#
loop_
_entity_poly.entity_id
_entity_poly.type
_entity_poly.pdbx_seq_one_letter_code
_entity_poly.pdbx_strand_id
1 'polypeptide(L)'
;DMRLVGFTYGTHDVYRKTLKACRMGFFALAFFSMGGAFAVEPIMGATPFNPQPDVATLNVGLAVTYSYERYVHVNDIEVLRNPVVGEPLANIAHRTRDGNVLTANQAMLVGAHIRGLIHLETAGAYQFRIESNDGVLAKIGGQQIWIDPEIHGNRWSPVLPLVIDQAGWYELWINYYQKKGTSALQLVWTPPGETEERLVPPAAFGHLESQVGQ
;
A
#
# COMPACT_ATOMS: atom_id res chain seq x y z
N ASP A 1 -21.74 2.94 89.62
CA ASP A 1 -21.21 4.17 90.20
C ASP A 1 -21.18 5.26 89.17
N MET A 2 -22.18 6.08 89.15
CA MET A 2 -22.10 7.46 89.62
C MET A 2 -20.99 8.29 88.92
N ARG A 3 -21.25 9.37 88.26
CA ARG A 3 -22.04 10.60 88.44
C ARG A 3 -22.02 11.37 87.13
N LEU A 4 -23.07 11.81 86.56
CA LEU A 4 -23.68 13.15 86.60
C LEU A 4 -22.71 14.31 86.94
N VAL A 5 -22.79 15.34 86.12
CA VAL A 5 -22.86 16.79 86.28
C VAL A 5 -22.41 17.43 84.94
N GLY A 6 -23.04 18.30 84.20
CA GLY A 6 -24.07 19.25 84.50
C GLY A 6 -23.67 20.62 83.94
N PHE A 7 -24.60 21.27 83.15
CA PHE A 7 -24.72 22.73 82.92
C PHE A 7 -23.57 23.40 82.12
N THR A 8 -23.78 24.40 81.27
CA THR A 8 -24.81 25.44 81.10
C THR A 8 -24.65 26.17 79.77
N TYR A 9 -25.77 26.68 79.32
CA TYR A 9 -26.06 27.80 78.40
C TYR A 9 -24.97 28.76 78.04
N GLY A 10 -24.97 29.16 76.75
CA GLY A 10 -24.32 30.38 76.24
C GLY A 10 -24.96 30.77 74.88
N THR A 11 -25.70 31.85 74.96
CA THR A 11 -26.55 32.48 73.95
C THR A 11 -25.77 33.25 72.88
N HIS A 12 -26.41 33.40 71.71
CA HIS A 12 -26.28 34.48 70.70
C HIS A 12 -24.96 34.69 70.01
N ASP A 13 -24.91 34.54 68.69
CA ASP A 13 -24.93 35.72 67.89
C ASP A 13 -25.30 35.44 66.41
N VAL A 14 -26.02 36.37 65.84
CA VAL A 14 -26.58 36.44 64.51
C VAL A 14 -25.47 36.90 63.56
N TYR A 15 -25.10 36.13 62.57
CA TYR A 15 -24.38 36.66 61.40
C TYR A 15 -25.06 36.28 60.10
N ARG A 16 -25.71 37.26 59.50
CA ARG A 16 -26.13 37.27 58.11
C ARG A 16 -24.87 37.16 57.25
N LYS A 17 -24.77 36.12 56.45
CA LYS A 17 -23.91 36.13 55.25
C LYS A 17 -24.72 35.72 54.00
N THR A 18 -24.84 36.73 53.18
CA THR A 18 -25.31 36.80 51.81
C THR A 18 -25.00 35.55 50.98
N LEU A 19 -26.07 34.96 50.41
CA LEU A 19 -25.98 34.01 49.31
C LEU A 19 -25.43 34.72 48.06
N LYS A 20 -24.20 34.39 47.67
CA LYS A 20 -23.71 34.64 46.32
C LYS A 20 -24.13 33.45 45.44
N ALA A 21 -25.05 33.72 44.51
CA ALA A 21 -25.43 32.80 43.47
C ALA A 21 -24.22 32.39 42.62
N CYS A 22 -23.82 31.15 42.76
CA CYS A 22 -22.82 30.54 41.87
C CYS A 22 -23.53 30.17 40.58
N ARG A 23 -23.34 30.97 39.50
CA ARG A 23 -23.75 30.62 38.16
C ARG A 23 -22.87 29.46 37.71
N MET A 24 -23.39 28.26 37.75
CA MET A 24 -22.83 27.10 37.07
C MET A 24 -23.01 27.32 35.57
N GLY A 25 -21.94 27.75 34.93
CA GLY A 25 -21.86 27.75 33.49
C GLY A 25 -21.78 26.30 32.98
N PHE A 26 -22.84 25.88 32.29
CA PHE A 26 -22.78 24.65 31.47
C PHE A 26 -21.80 24.90 30.32
N PHE A 27 -20.60 24.40 30.46
CA PHE A 27 -19.73 24.22 29.32
C PHE A 27 -20.25 22.99 28.54
N ALA A 28 -20.99 23.26 27.46
CA ALA A 28 -21.29 22.24 26.48
C ALA A 28 -19.96 21.86 25.81
N LEU A 29 -19.38 20.72 26.17
CA LEU A 29 -18.33 20.09 25.40
C LEU A 29 -18.93 19.68 24.05
N ALA A 30 -18.71 20.50 23.02
CA ALA A 30 -18.95 20.09 21.66
C ALA A 30 -17.91 19.00 21.33
N PHE A 31 -18.32 17.75 21.33
CA PHE A 31 -17.57 16.67 20.72
C PHE A 31 -17.53 16.92 19.21
N PHE A 32 -16.48 17.58 18.75
CA PHE A 32 -16.12 17.57 17.36
C PHE A 32 -15.67 16.12 17.04
N SER A 33 -16.58 15.33 16.50
CA SER A 33 -16.25 14.07 15.86
C SER A 33 -15.41 14.43 14.61
N MET A 34 -14.11 14.55 14.77
CA MET A 34 -13.19 14.49 13.65
C MET A 34 -13.31 13.06 13.10
N GLY A 35 -14.06 12.90 12.01
CA GLY A 35 -13.99 11.74 11.15
C GLY A 35 -12.57 11.65 10.62
N GLY A 36 -11.70 10.95 11.33
CA GLY A 36 -10.37 10.64 10.88
C GLY A 36 -10.49 9.74 9.67
N ALA A 37 -10.18 10.25 8.48
CA ALA A 37 -9.79 9.38 7.38
C ALA A 37 -8.64 8.52 7.94
N PHE A 38 -8.83 7.20 8.00
CA PHE A 38 -7.75 6.30 8.36
C PHE A 38 -6.69 6.42 7.26
N ALA A 39 -5.65 7.18 7.54
CA ALA A 39 -4.48 7.22 6.69
C ALA A 39 -3.87 5.83 6.71
N VAL A 40 -3.60 5.27 5.53
CA VAL A 40 -2.85 4.01 5.42
C VAL A 40 -1.46 4.27 6.01
N GLU A 41 -1.04 3.42 6.95
CA GLU A 41 0.29 3.55 7.57
C GLU A 41 1.38 3.43 6.50
N PRO A 42 2.42 4.28 6.54
CA PRO A 42 3.50 4.23 5.58
C PRO A 42 4.27 2.90 5.65
N ILE A 43 4.54 2.33 4.50
CA ILE A 43 5.38 1.14 4.37
C ILE A 43 6.84 1.61 4.45
N MET A 44 7.57 1.07 5.41
CA MET A 44 8.96 1.42 5.72
C MET A 44 9.90 0.23 5.46
N GLY A 45 11.21 0.49 5.41
CA GLY A 45 12.22 -0.57 5.38
C GLY A 45 12.43 -1.22 4.02
N ALA A 46 12.00 -0.56 2.94
CA ALA A 46 12.40 -1.00 1.61
C ALA A 46 13.93 -0.90 1.45
N THR A 47 14.54 -1.99 1.00
CA THR A 47 15.99 -2.10 0.86
C THR A 47 16.38 -1.79 -0.57
N PRO A 48 17.31 -0.83 -0.81
CA PRO A 48 17.88 -0.61 -2.14
C PRO A 48 18.55 -1.87 -2.66
N PHE A 49 18.49 -2.10 -3.97
CA PHE A 49 19.23 -3.19 -4.62
C PHE A 49 20.73 -3.01 -4.38
N ASN A 50 21.44 -4.06 -3.98
CA ASN A 50 22.85 -3.96 -3.61
C ASN A 50 23.67 -5.10 -4.19
N PRO A 51 24.76 -4.79 -4.96
CA PRO A 51 25.18 -3.44 -5.34
C PRO A 51 24.17 -2.77 -6.28
N GLN A 52 24.15 -1.42 -6.31
CA GLN A 52 23.37 -0.70 -7.32
C GLN A 52 23.85 -1.10 -8.72
N PRO A 53 22.94 -1.39 -9.66
CA PRO A 53 23.33 -1.88 -10.98
C PRO A 53 23.99 -0.76 -11.80
N ASP A 54 24.94 -1.14 -12.65
CA ASP A 54 25.31 -0.28 -13.76
C ASP A 54 24.16 -0.25 -14.76
N VAL A 55 23.60 0.93 -14.99
CA VAL A 55 22.45 1.14 -15.89
C VAL A 55 22.72 0.60 -17.30
N ALA A 56 23.99 0.63 -17.75
CA ALA A 56 24.38 0.10 -19.06
C ALA A 56 24.25 -1.44 -19.15
N THR A 57 24.14 -2.13 -18.01
CA THR A 57 23.98 -3.59 -17.95
C THR A 57 22.54 -4.03 -17.77
N LEU A 58 21.62 -3.09 -17.57
CA LEU A 58 20.20 -3.39 -17.42
C LEU A 58 19.55 -3.60 -18.79
N ASN A 59 18.81 -4.68 -18.91
CA ASN A 59 17.85 -4.85 -19.99
C ASN A 59 16.64 -3.94 -19.75
N VAL A 60 16.05 -3.42 -20.82
CA VAL A 60 14.89 -2.51 -20.76
C VAL A 60 13.65 -3.26 -20.29
N GLY A 61 12.87 -2.61 -19.42
CA GLY A 61 11.60 -3.13 -18.92
C GLY A 61 11.77 -4.20 -17.85
N LEU A 62 10.75 -5.01 -17.65
CA LEU A 62 10.68 -6.04 -16.60
C LEU A 62 10.65 -7.42 -17.23
N ALA A 63 11.46 -8.34 -16.72
CA ALA A 63 11.38 -9.75 -17.11
C ALA A 63 10.01 -10.32 -16.69
N VAL A 64 9.45 -11.19 -17.52
CA VAL A 64 8.19 -11.87 -17.22
C VAL A 64 8.28 -13.35 -17.54
N THR A 65 7.73 -14.16 -16.65
CA THR A 65 7.56 -15.59 -16.82
C THR A 65 6.09 -15.91 -16.67
N TYR A 66 5.54 -16.62 -17.64
CA TYR A 66 4.11 -16.99 -17.68
C TYR A 66 3.89 -18.44 -17.31
N SER A 67 2.66 -18.73 -16.85
CA SER A 67 2.09 -20.05 -16.79
C SER A 67 0.64 -19.97 -17.30
N TYR A 68 0.25 -20.90 -18.15
CA TYR A 68 -1.05 -20.92 -18.82
C TYR A 68 -1.98 -21.92 -18.15
N GLU A 69 -2.24 -21.66 -16.87
CA GLU A 69 -3.00 -22.52 -15.99
C GLU A 69 -4.14 -21.75 -15.29
N ARG A 70 -5.12 -22.47 -14.80
CA ARG A 70 -6.19 -21.87 -14.02
C ARG A 70 -5.72 -21.60 -12.60
N TYR A 71 -5.71 -20.33 -12.23
CA TYR A 71 -5.49 -19.84 -10.87
C TYR A 71 -6.75 -19.18 -10.32
N VAL A 72 -6.91 -19.16 -8.99
CA VAL A 72 -8.05 -18.57 -8.29
C VAL A 72 -7.61 -17.72 -7.11
N HIS A 73 -6.34 -17.80 -6.74
CA HIS A 73 -5.73 -17.04 -5.65
C HIS A 73 -4.25 -16.77 -5.97
N VAL A 74 -3.74 -15.61 -5.57
CA VAL A 74 -2.36 -15.22 -5.92
C VAL A 74 -1.30 -16.14 -5.30
N ASN A 75 -1.59 -16.79 -4.18
CA ASN A 75 -0.68 -17.76 -3.59
C ASN A 75 -0.55 -19.04 -4.43
N ASP A 76 -1.52 -19.32 -5.31
CA ASP A 76 -1.46 -20.48 -6.21
C ASP A 76 -0.33 -20.33 -7.25
N ILE A 77 0.16 -19.11 -7.46
CA ILE A 77 1.26 -18.78 -8.36
C ILE A 77 2.56 -18.40 -7.64
N GLU A 78 2.73 -18.75 -6.38
CA GLU A 78 4.03 -18.65 -5.71
C GLU A 78 5.09 -19.44 -6.47
N VAL A 79 4.70 -20.59 -7.00
CA VAL A 79 5.47 -21.39 -7.95
C VAL A 79 4.64 -21.60 -9.21
N LEU A 80 5.10 -21.06 -10.34
CA LEU A 80 4.44 -21.24 -11.62
C LEU A 80 4.53 -22.68 -12.09
N ARG A 81 3.42 -23.20 -12.60
CA ARG A 81 3.37 -24.52 -13.26
C ARG A 81 3.67 -24.36 -14.75
N ASN A 82 4.53 -25.22 -15.29
CA ASN A 82 4.94 -25.19 -16.70
C ASN A 82 5.37 -23.77 -17.15
N PRO A 83 6.37 -23.16 -16.51
CA PRO A 83 6.75 -21.77 -16.77
C PRO A 83 7.30 -21.59 -18.19
N VAL A 84 6.92 -20.47 -18.80
CA VAL A 84 7.36 -20.04 -20.12
C VAL A 84 7.85 -18.60 -20.02
N VAL A 85 9.09 -18.33 -20.42
CA VAL A 85 9.62 -16.97 -20.49
C VAL A 85 8.87 -16.19 -21.56
N GLY A 86 8.43 -14.99 -21.21
CA GLY A 86 7.73 -14.07 -22.09
C GLY A 86 8.61 -12.91 -22.56
N GLU A 87 8.10 -12.16 -23.53
CA GLU A 87 8.71 -10.89 -23.92
C GLU A 87 8.62 -9.89 -22.74
N PRO A 88 9.71 -9.17 -22.42
CA PRO A 88 9.74 -8.22 -21.33
C PRO A 88 8.63 -7.16 -21.41
N LEU A 89 8.16 -6.73 -20.28
CA LEU A 89 7.17 -5.65 -20.16
C LEU A 89 7.90 -4.31 -20.15
N ALA A 90 7.64 -3.46 -21.14
CA ALA A 90 8.21 -2.12 -21.16
C ALA A 90 7.77 -1.26 -19.95
N ASN A 91 6.56 -1.49 -19.47
CA ASN A 91 5.98 -0.85 -18.27
C ASN A 91 4.82 -1.69 -17.72
N ILE A 92 4.24 -1.23 -16.61
CA ILE A 92 3.03 -1.82 -16.03
C ILE A 92 1.86 -0.87 -16.29
N ALA A 93 1.34 -0.92 -17.52
CA ALA A 93 0.26 -0.05 -18.01
C ALA A 93 -0.81 -0.84 -18.80
N HIS A 94 -0.95 -2.13 -18.46
CA HIS A 94 -1.83 -3.04 -19.19
C HIS A 94 -3.31 -2.85 -18.81
N ARG A 95 -4.14 -2.73 -19.84
CA ARG A 95 -5.60 -2.81 -19.69
C ARG A 95 -6.21 -3.24 -21.02
N THR A 96 -6.93 -4.34 -21.02
CA THR A 96 -7.63 -4.80 -22.23
C THR A 96 -8.98 -5.41 -21.89
N ARG A 97 -9.88 -5.41 -22.88
CA ARG A 97 -11.20 -6.00 -22.77
C ARG A 97 -11.20 -7.46 -23.20
N ASP A 98 -10.50 -7.77 -24.28
CA ASP A 98 -10.56 -9.02 -25.03
C ASP A 98 -9.22 -9.40 -25.70
N GLY A 99 -8.17 -8.62 -25.44
CA GLY A 99 -6.82 -8.89 -25.92
C GLY A 99 -6.03 -9.81 -25.00
N ASN A 100 -4.81 -10.13 -25.43
CA ASN A 100 -3.89 -10.95 -24.66
C ASN A 100 -3.50 -10.25 -23.34
N VAL A 101 -3.24 -11.08 -22.32
CA VAL A 101 -2.82 -10.62 -21.00
C VAL A 101 -1.35 -10.19 -21.05
N LEU A 102 -1.06 -8.92 -20.79
CA LEU A 102 0.31 -8.41 -20.84
C LEU A 102 0.95 -8.73 -22.20
N THR A 103 2.16 -9.32 -22.20
CA THR A 103 2.85 -9.81 -23.41
C THR A 103 2.63 -11.31 -23.65
N ALA A 104 1.72 -11.96 -22.91
CA ALA A 104 1.38 -13.36 -23.10
C ALA A 104 0.71 -13.60 -24.47
N ASN A 105 0.70 -14.85 -24.91
CA ASN A 105 0.04 -15.26 -26.15
C ASN A 105 -1.43 -15.71 -25.93
N GLN A 106 -2.00 -15.46 -24.74
CA GLN A 106 -3.35 -15.83 -24.36
C GLN A 106 -4.09 -14.67 -23.70
N ALA A 107 -5.41 -14.65 -23.88
CA ALA A 107 -6.30 -13.65 -23.31
C ALA A 107 -6.89 -14.04 -21.94
N MET A 108 -6.65 -15.26 -21.46
CA MET A 108 -7.18 -15.76 -20.20
C MET A 108 -6.35 -16.93 -19.65
N LEU A 109 -6.58 -17.28 -18.39
CA LEU A 109 -5.90 -18.38 -17.68
C LEU A 109 -4.39 -18.18 -17.66
N VAL A 110 -3.96 -16.97 -17.31
CA VAL A 110 -2.55 -16.56 -17.28
C VAL A 110 -2.13 -16.28 -15.85
N GLY A 111 -1.08 -16.96 -15.38
CA GLY A 111 -0.28 -16.57 -14.23
C GLY A 111 1.00 -15.92 -14.72
N ALA A 112 1.48 -14.90 -14.02
CA ALA A 112 2.68 -14.16 -14.39
C ALA A 112 3.54 -13.86 -13.17
N HIS A 113 4.83 -14.18 -13.26
CA HIS A 113 5.89 -13.61 -12.43
C HIS A 113 6.52 -12.46 -13.20
N ILE A 114 6.50 -11.27 -12.62
CA ILE A 114 7.12 -10.07 -13.17
C ILE A 114 8.24 -9.68 -12.24
N ARG A 115 9.48 -9.63 -12.76
CA ARG A 115 10.71 -9.44 -12.00
C ARG A 115 11.56 -8.36 -12.65
N GLY A 116 12.18 -7.57 -11.83
CA GLY A 116 13.08 -6.51 -12.29
C GLY A 116 13.39 -5.53 -11.19
N LEU A 117 13.73 -4.34 -11.61
CA LEU A 117 14.08 -3.23 -10.75
C LEU A 117 13.21 -2.03 -11.09
N ILE A 118 12.90 -1.23 -10.09
CA ILE A 118 12.28 0.08 -10.22
C ILE A 118 13.23 1.15 -9.72
N HIS A 119 13.44 2.20 -10.51
CA HIS A 119 14.27 3.34 -10.13
C HIS A 119 13.44 4.38 -9.39
N LEU A 120 13.79 4.65 -8.15
CA LEU A 120 13.20 5.66 -7.29
C LEU A 120 14.21 6.81 -7.15
N GLU A 121 14.02 7.87 -7.93
CA GLU A 121 15.02 8.93 -8.14
C GLU A 121 15.24 9.83 -6.91
N THR A 122 14.28 9.89 -6.02
CA THR A 122 14.29 10.81 -4.88
C THR A 122 13.93 10.07 -3.60
N ALA A 123 14.72 10.24 -2.55
CA ALA A 123 14.35 9.76 -1.22
C ALA A 123 13.09 10.48 -0.71
N GLY A 124 12.25 9.77 0.05
CA GLY A 124 11.01 10.31 0.59
C GLY A 124 9.82 9.38 0.39
N ALA A 125 8.61 9.92 0.54
CA ALA A 125 7.37 9.16 0.47
C ALA A 125 6.80 9.17 -0.96
N TYR A 126 6.80 8.00 -1.59
CA TYR A 126 6.06 7.72 -2.82
C TYR A 126 4.64 7.30 -2.47
N GLN A 127 3.66 7.76 -3.26
CA GLN A 127 2.28 7.29 -3.16
C GLN A 127 2.02 6.37 -4.35
N PHE A 128 2.02 5.04 -4.12
CA PHE A 128 1.70 4.09 -5.17
C PHE A 128 0.22 3.74 -5.19
N ARG A 129 -0.28 3.33 -6.35
CA ARG A 129 -1.54 2.59 -6.49
C ARG A 129 -1.39 1.53 -7.57
N ILE A 130 -2.12 0.44 -7.41
CA ILE A 130 -2.12 -0.68 -8.35
C ILE A 130 -3.57 -0.95 -8.77
N GLU A 131 -3.82 -0.97 -10.07
CA GLU A 131 -5.04 -1.57 -10.63
C GLU A 131 -4.74 -3.02 -10.99
N SER A 132 -5.64 -3.93 -10.65
CA SER A 132 -5.56 -5.32 -11.10
C SER A 132 -6.92 -5.89 -11.46
N ASN A 133 -6.87 -6.94 -12.25
CA ASN A 133 -7.95 -7.88 -12.57
C ASN A 133 -7.28 -9.16 -13.16
N ASP A 134 -7.21 -10.29 -12.49
CA ASP A 134 -7.67 -10.61 -11.14
C ASP A 134 -6.60 -10.30 -10.08
N GLY A 135 -6.13 -11.32 -9.37
CA GLY A 135 -5.29 -11.18 -8.18
C GLY A 135 -3.86 -10.75 -8.44
N VAL A 136 -3.34 -9.97 -7.50
CA VAL A 136 -1.97 -9.43 -7.54
C VAL A 136 -1.33 -9.45 -6.15
N LEU A 137 -0.01 -9.73 -6.12
CA LEU A 137 0.89 -9.47 -5.00
C LEU A 137 2.06 -8.67 -5.52
N ALA A 138 2.35 -7.53 -4.92
CA ALA A 138 3.44 -6.65 -5.32
C ALA A 138 4.37 -6.32 -4.15
N LYS A 139 5.69 -6.37 -4.43
CA LYS A 139 6.75 -6.00 -3.47
C LYS A 139 7.73 -5.03 -4.12
N ILE A 140 8.24 -4.08 -3.35
CA ILE A 140 9.34 -3.18 -3.73
C ILE A 140 10.39 -3.19 -2.61
N GLY A 141 11.66 -3.46 -2.97
CA GLY A 141 12.75 -3.49 -2.02
C GLY A 141 12.52 -4.50 -0.88
N GLY A 142 11.91 -5.65 -1.17
CA GLY A 142 11.56 -6.68 -0.20
C GLY A 142 10.27 -6.41 0.58
N GLN A 143 9.72 -5.19 0.56
CA GLN A 143 8.49 -4.85 1.28
C GLN A 143 7.26 -5.16 0.43
N GLN A 144 6.28 -5.87 1.00
CA GLN A 144 4.98 -6.05 0.37
C GLN A 144 4.25 -4.71 0.38
N ILE A 145 4.04 -4.14 -0.81
CA ILE A 145 3.29 -2.89 -0.95
C ILE A 145 1.79 -3.13 -1.12
N TRP A 146 1.40 -4.23 -1.77
CA TRP A 146 -0.01 -4.58 -1.96
C TRP A 146 -0.22 -6.08 -2.12
N ILE A 147 -1.37 -6.55 -1.67
CA ILE A 147 -1.92 -7.86 -1.99
C ILE A 147 -3.42 -7.74 -2.19
N ASP A 148 -3.89 -8.27 -3.31
CA ASP A 148 -5.30 -8.45 -3.64
C ASP A 148 -5.44 -9.86 -4.23
N PRO A 149 -5.73 -10.87 -3.37
CA PRO A 149 -5.38 -12.23 -3.73
C PRO A 149 -6.42 -12.97 -4.58
N GLU A 150 -7.68 -12.51 -4.57
CA GLU A 150 -8.81 -13.28 -5.09
C GLU A 150 -9.23 -12.85 -6.51
N ILE A 151 -10.23 -13.54 -7.04
CA ILE A 151 -10.85 -13.22 -8.34
C ILE A 151 -11.73 -11.98 -8.18
N HIS A 152 -11.51 -10.98 -9.01
CA HIS A 152 -12.32 -9.75 -9.03
C HIS A 152 -12.27 -9.04 -10.39
N GLY A 153 -13.17 -8.09 -10.61
CA GLY A 153 -13.09 -7.18 -11.76
C GLY A 153 -12.03 -6.09 -11.55
N ASN A 154 -11.82 -5.25 -12.57
CA ASN A 154 -10.89 -4.12 -12.47
C ASN A 154 -11.15 -3.30 -11.21
N ARG A 155 -10.14 -3.17 -10.37
CA ARG A 155 -10.18 -2.29 -9.19
C ARG A 155 -8.81 -1.78 -8.81
N TRP A 156 -8.81 -0.58 -8.25
CA TRP A 156 -7.63 0.06 -7.72
C TRP A 156 -7.41 -0.29 -6.24
N SER A 157 -6.14 -0.41 -5.86
CA SER A 157 -5.76 -0.39 -4.45
C SER A 157 -6.12 0.97 -3.81
N PRO A 158 -6.15 1.07 -2.47
CA PRO A 158 -5.97 2.37 -1.82
C PRO A 158 -4.62 2.98 -2.19
N VAL A 159 -4.37 4.21 -1.75
CA VAL A 159 -3.04 4.81 -1.80
C VAL A 159 -2.10 4.02 -0.89
N LEU A 160 -0.93 3.63 -1.41
CA LEU A 160 0.08 2.81 -0.77
C LEU A 160 1.33 3.67 -0.54
N PRO A 161 1.47 4.31 0.62
CA PRO A 161 2.63 5.16 0.89
C PRO A 161 3.86 4.30 1.19
N LEU A 162 4.88 4.37 0.34
CA LEU A 162 6.18 3.73 0.52
C LEU A 162 7.23 4.80 0.79
N VAL A 163 7.90 4.72 1.94
CA VAL A 163 8.98 5.64 2.29
C VAL A 163 10.32 4.97 2.04
N ILE A 164 11.16 5.63 1.27
CA ILE A 164 12.54 5.21 1.01
C ILE A 164 13.54 6.24 1.56
N ASP A 165 14.61 5.74 2.16
CA ASP A 165 15.66 6.57 2.75
C ASP A 165 16.75 6.98 1.75
N GLN A 166 16.87 6.25 0.65
CA GLN A 166 17.88 6.45 -0.38
C GLN A 166 17.27 6.39 -1.77
N ALA A 167 17.70 7.29 -2.65
CA ALA A 167 17.41 7.18 -4.08
C ALA A 167 18.19 6.01 -4.69
N GLY A 168 17.66 5.40 -5.75
CA GLY A 168 18.31 4.33 -6.46
C GLY A 168 17.37 3.26 -7.01
N TRP A 169 17.93 2.14 -7.38
CA TRP A 169 17.21 0.98 -7.86
C TRP A 169 16.76 0.09 -6.70
N TYR A 170 15.53 -0.39 -6.78
CA TYR A 170 14.91 -1.30 -5.83
C TYR A 170 14.37 -2.50 -6.58
N GLU A 171 14.46 -3.69 -5.99
CA GLU A 171 13.84 -4.86 -6.56
C GLU A 171 12.33 -4.66 -6.66
N LEU A 172 11.76 -4.94 -7.84
CA LEU A 172 10.32 -5.01 -8.09
C LEU A 172 9.94 -6.46 -8.36
N TRP A 173 9.00 -6.95 -7.56
CA TRP A 173 8.55 -8.32 -7.62
C TRP A 173 7.02 -8.33 -7.60
N ILE A 174 6.42 -8.80 -8.70
CA ILE A 174 4.96 -8.90 -8.83
C ILE A 174 4.59 -10.32 -9.23
N ASN A 175 3.63 -10.89 -8.53
CA ASN A 175 2.87 -12.05 -8.94
C ASN A 175 1.47 -11.59 -9.33
N TYR A 176 1.03 -11.99 -10.52
CA TYR A 176 -0.26 -11.59 -11.06
C TYR A 176 -0.91 -12.78 -11.76
N TYR A 177 -2.22 -12.93 -11.62
CA TYR A 177 -2.97 -13.85 -12.45
C TYR A 177 -4.24 -13.22 -12.99
N GLN A 178 -4.65 -13.69 -14.16
CA GLN A 178 -5.90 -13.35 -14.81
C GLN A 178 -6.61 -14.65 -15.21
N LYS A 179 -7.87 -14.79 -14.81
CA LYS A 179 -8.66 -16.00 -15.03
C LYS A 179 -9.47 -15.93 -16.31
N LYS A 180 -10.24 -14.87 -16.51
CA LYS A 180 -11.12 -14.70 -17.68
C LYS A 180 -11.66 -13.28 -17.82
N GLY A 181 -12.07 -12.93 -19.03
CA GLY A 181 -12.72 -11.64 -19.34
C GLY A 181 -11.71 -10.53 -19.51
N THR A 182 -12.04 -9.34 -19.03
CA THR A 182 -11.13 -8.19 -19.05
C THR A 182 -9.90 -8.45 -18.19
N SER A 183 -8.74 -7.91 -18.58
CA SER A 183 -7.55 -7.93 -17.76
C SER A 183 -6.99 -6.54 -17.54
N ALA A 184 -6.43 -6.30 -16.37
CA ALA A 184 -5.77 -5.06 -16.02
C ALA A 184 -4.61 -5.33 -15.07
N LEU A 185 -3.50 -4.65 -15.30
CA LEU A 185 -2.40 -4.48 -14.37
C LEU A 185 -1.74 -3.14 -14.65
N GLN A 186 -1.99 -2.15 -13.78
CA GLN A 186 -1.40 -0.82 -13.90
C GLN A 186 -0.72 -0.44 -12.59
N LEU A 187 0.46 0.16 -12.69
CA LEU A 187 1.18 0.75 -11.57
C LEU A 187 1.32 2.25 -11.80
N VAL A 188 0.75 3.01 -10.89
CA VAL A 188 0.85 4.46 -10.87
C VAL A 188 1.57 4.93 -9.62
N TRP A 189 2.15 6.11 -9.68
CA TRP A 189 2.80 6.74 -8.54
C TRP A 189 2.63 8.25 -8.51
N THR A 190 2.80 8.80 -7.32
CA THR A 190 3.10 10.22 -7.10
C THR A 190 4.42 10.27 -6.36
N PRO A 191 5.53 10.72 -7.00
CA PRO A 191 6.84 10.86 -6.37
C PRO A 191 6.86 11.91 -5.25
N PRO A 192 7.88 11.86 -4.36
CA PRO A 192 8.05 12.87 -3.32
C PRO A 192 8.09 14.29 -3.88
N GLY A 193 7.31 15.20 -3.28
CA GLY A 193 7.23 16.60 -3.69
C GLY A 193 6.31 16.89 -4.88
N GLU A 194 5.76 15.86 -5.52
CA GLU A 194 4.76 16.00 -6.57
C GLU A 194 3.34 15.81 -6.03
N THR A 195 2.35 16.23 -6.82
CA THR A 195 0.93 16.13 -6.44
C THR A 195 0.09 15.36 -7.46
N GLU A 196 0.64 15.11 -8.65
CA GLU A 196 -0.07 14.44 -9.74
C GLU A 196 0.29 12.95 -9.80
N GLU A 197 -0.74 12.11 -9.76
CA GLU A 197 -0.61 10.68 -10.00
C GLU A 197 -0.41 10.42 -11.50
N ARG A 198 0.57 9.57 -11.84
CA ARG A 198 0.83 9.16 -13.21
C ARG A 198 1.32 7.71 -13.28
N LEU A 199 1.19 7.10 -14.44
CA LEU A 199 1.83 5.81 -14.71
C LEU A 199 3.34 5.90 -14.44
N VAL A 200 3.89 4.86 -13.82
CA VAL A 200 5.33 4.73 -13.69
C VAL A 200 5.94 4.64 -15.10
N PRO A 201 6.84 5.56 -15.47
CA PRO A 201 7.35 5.62 -16.84
C PRO A 201 8.24 4.42 -17.18
N PRO A 202 8.33 4.00 -18.46
CA PRO A 202 9.18 2.88 -18.88
C PRO A 202 10.64 3.03 -18.45
N ALA A 203 11.18 4.24 -18.44
CA ALA A 203 12.56 4.53 -18.04
C ALA A 203 12.85 4.23 -16.55
N ALA A 204 11.82 4.10 -15.72
CA ALA A 204 11.97 3.71 -14.33
C ALA A 204 12.08 2.18 -14.14
N PHE A 205 12.02 1.39 -15.21
CA PHE A 205 12.11 -0.06 -15.15
C PHE A 205 13.33 -0.61 -15.85
N GLY A 206 13.93 -1.62 -15.25
CA GLY A 206 14.99 -2.41 -15.84
C GLY A 206 15.03 -3.81 -15.23
N HIS A 207 15.72 -4.74 -15.87
CA HIS A 207 15.94 -6.07 -15.31
C HIS A 207 17.33 -6.58 -15.61
N LEU A 208 17.84 -7.46 -14.75
CA LEU A 208 19.06 -8.21 -14.94
C LEU A 208 18.74 -9.52 -15.65
N GLU A 209 19.69 -10.05 -16.40
CA GLU A 209 19.58 -11.35 -17.06
C GLU A 209 19.24 -12.47 -16.05
N SER A 210 19.78 -12.38 -14.85
CA SER A 210 19.50 -13.34 -13.76
C SER A 210 18.05 -13.35 -13.27
N GLN A 211 17.24 -12.37 -13.64
CA GLN A 211 15.82 -12.28 -13.27
C GLN A 211 14.88 -12.90 -14.31
N VAL A 212 15.43 -13.26 -15.46
CA VAL A 212 14.68 -13.96 -16.53
C VAL A 212 14.41 -15.40 -16.08
N GLY A 213 13.16 -15.83 -16.18
CA GLY A 213 12.75 -17.20 -15.83
C GLY A 213 12.49 -17.48 -14.35
N GLN A 214 12.53 -16.43 -13.51
CA GLN A 214 12.23 -16.54 -12.07
C GLN A 214 10.72 -16.48 -11.78
#